data_052674fdae1231ea19105c7af7246d5b
#
_entry.id   052674fdae1231ea19105c7af7246d5b
#
_cell.length_a   1.000
_cell.length_b   1.000
_cell.length_c   1.000
_cell.angle_alpha   90.00
_cell.angle_beta   90.00
_cell.angle_gamma   90.00
#
_symmetry.space_group_name_H-M   'P 1'
#
loop_
_entity.id
_entity.type
_entity.pdbx_description
1 polymer ?
#
loop_
_entity_poly.entity_id
_entity_poly.type
_entity_poly.pdbx_seq_one_letter_code
_entity_poly.pdbx_strand_id
1 'polypeptide(L)'
;MRISILIRKPYEWKGMVVKMKKVAVIMGSDSDFPVVSEAIQTLKSFSVPVEAHVMSAHRTPEAAADFSQNAKDNGFGVIIAAAGKAAHLAGVLAAHTTLPVIGIPIKSSTFDGLDALLATVQMP
;
A
#
# COMPACT_ATOMS: atom_id res chain seq x y z
N MET A 1 5.57 -8.47 10.19
CA MET A 1 4.83 -7.89 11.34
C MET A 1 3.50 -7.36 10.80
N ARG A 2 2.38 -7.82 11.32
CA ARG A 2 1.04 -7.38 10.93
C ARG A 2 0.53 -6.38 11.94
N ILE A 3 0.31 -5.14 11.54
CA ILE A 3 -0.33 -4.13 12.38
C ILE A 3 -1.79 -4.02 11.94
N SER A 4 -2.69 -4.76 12.59
CA SER A 4 -4.12 -4.68 12.30
C SER A 4 -4.76 -3.57 13.13
N ILE A 5 -5.29 -2.57 12.45
CA ILE A 5 -6.01 -1.47 13.09
C ILE A 5 -7.46 -1.53 12.63
N LEU A 6 -8.33 -1.96 13.55
CA LEU A 6 -9.77 -2.03 13.31
C LEU A 6 -10.40 -0.63 13.40
N ILE A 7 -11.03 -0.19 12.35
CA ILE A 7 -11.81 1.06 12.33
C ILE A 7 -13.30 0.74 12.27
N ARG A 8 -14.05 1.46 13.10
CA ARG A 8 -15.47 1.28 13.41
C ARG A 8 -16.39 1.93 12.38
N LYS A 9 -17.54 1.30 12.18
CA LYS A 9 -18.81 1.66 11.52
C LYS A 9 -18.79 1.71 9.99
N PRO A 10 -19.76 1.03 9.37
CA PRO A 10 -20.04 1.21 7.95
C PRO A 10 -20.54 2.64 7.69
N TYR A 11 -20.15 3.20 6.55
CA TYR A 11 -20.68 4.47 6.08
C TYR A 11 -22.14 4.27 5.65
N GLU A 12 -23.06 5.07 6.21
CA GLU A 12 -24.47 5.07 5.81
C GLU A 12 -24.73 6.18 4.78
N TRP A 13 -25.18 5.81 3.59
CA TRP A 13 -25.63 6.72 2.58
C TRP A 13 -27.03 6.35 2.14
N LYS A 14 -27.98 7.30 2.29
CA LYS A 14 -29.43 7.11 1.97
C LYS A 14 -30.03 5.82 2.57
N GLY A 15 -29.69 5.46 3.81
CA GLY A 15 -30.19 4.26 4.49
C GLY A 15 -29.57 2.94 4.04
N MET A 16 -28.57 2.98 3.17
CA MET A 16 -27.85 1.83 2.69
C MET A 16 -26.52 1.70 3.43
N VAL A 17 -26.30 0.54 4.08
CA VAL A 17 -25.01 0.22 4.72
C VAL A 17 -23.99 -0.11 3.63
N VAL A 18 -23.11 0.83 3.32
CA VAL A 18 -22.00 0.59 2.38
C VAL A 18 -20.83 0.02 3.16
N LYS A 19 -20.51 -1.23 2.93
CA LYS A 19 -19.30 -1.85 3.48
C LYS A 19 -18.08 -1.25 2.77
N MET A 20 -17.39 -0.35 3.47
CA MET A 20 -16.16 0.27 2.96
C MET A 20 -15.06 -0.79 2.81
N LYS A 21 -14.44 -0.85 1.63
CA LYS A 21 -13.30 -1.74 1.40
C LYS A 21 -12.06 -1.21 2.12
N LYS A 22 -11.20 -2.15 2.53
CA LYS A 22 -9.94 -1.82 3.20
C LYS A 22 -8.92 -1.23 2.21
N VAL A 23 -8.03 -0.40 2.73
CA VAL A 23 -6.81 0.03 2.05
C VAL A 23 -5.65 -0.79 2.60
N ALA A 24 -4.88 -1.41 1.70
CA ALA A 24 -3.60 -2.01 2.05
C ALA A 24 -2.49 -0.96 1.92
N VAL A 25 -1.66 -0.82 2.93
CA VAL A 25 -0.46 0.02 2.89
C VAL A 25 0.75 -0.90 3.02
N ILE A 26 1.47 -1.06 1.91
CA ILE A 26 2.63 -1.94 1.82
C ILE A 26 3.89 -1.11 1.75
N MET A 27 4.87 -1.41 2.59
CA MET A 27 6.18 -0.76 2.57
C MET A 27 7.29 -1.78 2.37
N GLY A 28 8.29 -1.42 1.57
CA GLY A 28 9.43 -2.30 1.24
C GLY A 28 10.37 -2.55 2.40
N SER A 29 10.36 -1.65 3.39
CA SER A 29 11.17 -1.72 4.61
C SER A 29 10.41 -1.09 5.76
N ASP A 30 10.67 -1.54 6.98
CA ASP A 30 10.18 -0.93 8.21
C ASP A 30 10.73 0.50 8.41
N SER A 31 11.90 0.79 7.84
CA SER A 31 12.47 2.14 7.81
C SER A 31 11.60 3.18 7.06
N ASP A 32 10.68 2.74 6.22
CA ASP A 32 9.76 3.61 5.49
C ASP A 32 8.55 4.03 6.34
N PHE A 33 8.35 3.37 7.48
CA PHE A 33 7.17 3.57 8.34
C PHE A 33 6.97 5.02 8.81
N PRO A 34 8.01 5.81 9.17
CA PRO A 34 7.80 7.20 9.57
C PRO A 34 7.08 8.03 8.50
N VAL A 35 7.42 7.85 7.23
CA VAL A 35 6.76 8.54 6.11
C VAL A 35 5.36 7.95 5.86
N VAL A 36 5.26 6.64 5.81
CA VAL A 36 4.01 5.91 5.52
C VAL A 36 2.96 6.11 6.62
N SER A 37 3.39 6.33 7.86
CA SER A 37 2.48 6.56 8.99
C SER A 37 1.57 7.77 8.80
N GLU A 38 2.00 8.80 8.10
CA GLU A 38 1.18 9.98 7.78
C GLU A 38 -0.01 9.62 6.88
N ALA A 39 0.23 8.80 5.86
CA ALA A 39 -0.83 8.29 5.00
C ALA A 39 -1.82 7.42 5.78
N ILE A 40 -1.31 6.55 6.68
CA ILE A 40 -2.14 5.71 7.55
C ILE A 40 -3.03 6.57 8.47
N GLN A 41 -2.47 7.61 9.09
CA GLN A 41 -3.22 8.51 9.96
C GLN A 41 -4.29 9.29 9.20
N THR A 42 -3.97 9.74 7.98
CA THR A 42 -4.92 10.41 7.11
C THR A 42 -6.08 9.50 6.75
N LEU A 43 -5.82 8.27 6.34
CA LEU A 43 -6.87 7.28 6.06
C LEU A 43 -7.76 7.03 7.28
N LYS A 44 -7.16 6.92 8.48
CA LYS A 44 -7.90 6.77 9.74
C LYS A 44 -8.78 7.97 10.05
N SER A 45 -8.30 9.19 9.80
CA SER A 45 -9.11 10.41 10.04
C SER A 45 -10.37 10.44 9.17
N PHE A 46 -10.33 9.82 7.99
CA PHE A 46 -11.49 9.61 7.12
C PHE A 46 -12.28 8.33 7.44
N SER A 47 -11.98 7.66 8.55
CA SER A 47 -12.61 6.38 8.94
C SER A 47 -12.46 5.28 7.89
N VAL A 48 -11.42 5.34 7.05
CA VAL A 48 -11.12 4.30 6.07
C VAL A 48 -10.41 3.14 6.77
N PRO A 49 -10.90 1.88 6.63
CA PRO A 49 -10.20 0.72 7.17
C PRO A 49 -8.85 0.54 6.50
N VAL A 50 -7.79 0.42 7.27
CA VAL A 50 -6.42 0.29 6.76
C VAL A 50 -5.67 -0.84 7.42
N GLU A 51 -4.91 -1.60 6.64
CA GLU A 51 -3.94 -2.58 7.12
C GLU A 51 -2.56 -2.25 6.53
N ALA A 52 -1.53 -2.28 7.39
CA ALA A 52 -0.16 -2.01 6.98
C ALA A 52 0.71 -3.27 7.07
N HIS A 53 1.54 -3.49 6.07
CA HIS A 53 2.44 -4.64 5.97
C HIS A 53 3.82 -4.22 5.49
N VAL A 54 4.84 -4.94 5.96
CA VAL A 54 6.21 -4.83 5.43
C VAL A 54 6.45 -6.02 4.51
N MET A 55 6.63 -5.76 3.22
CA MET A 55 6.94 -6.76 2.19
C MET A 55 7.85 -6.14 1.15
N SER A 56 8.90 -6.83 0.77
CA SER A 56 9.85 -6.34 -0.23
C SER A 56 9.69 -7.13 -1.53
N ALA A 57 9.58 -6.45 -2.66
CA ALA A 57 9.58 -7.08 -3.97
C ALA A 57 10.88 -7.85 -4.24
N HIS A 58 12.00 -7.42 -3.65
CA HIS A 58 13.31 -8.05 -3.86
C HIS A 58 13.66 -9.12 -2.83
N ARG A 59 13.24 -8.92 -1.57
CA ARG A 59 13.62 -9.82 -0.44
C ARG A 59 12.54 -10.84 -0.11
N THR A 60 11.28 -10.53 -0.38
CA THR A 60 10.13 -11.41 -0.11
C THR A 60 9.14 -11.39 -1.29
N PRO A 61 9.61 -11.69 -2.52
CA PRO A 61 8.79 -11.56 -3.74
C PRO A 61 7.53 -12.43 -3.70
N GLU A 62 7.62 -13.63 -3.19
CA GLU A 62 6.49 -14.56 -3.08
C GLU A 62 5.40 -14.01 -2.15
N ALA A 63 5.78 -13.46 -0.99
CA ALA A 63 4.81 -12.85 -0.08
C ALA A 63 4.12 -11.63 -0.69
N ALA A 64 4.85 -10.82 -1.46
CA ALA A 64 4.29 -9.68 -2.15
C ALA A 64 3.31 -10.11 -3.25
N ALA A 65 3.66 -11.11 -4.04
CA ALA A 65 2.81 -11.66 -5.09
C ALA A 65 1.54 -12.30 -4.51
N ASP A 66 1.67 -13.17 -3.51
CA ASP A 66 0.55 -13.85 -2.86
C ASP A 66 -0.41 -12.85 -2.22
N PHE A 67 0.10 -11.86 -1.49
CA PHE A 67 -0.73 -10.80 -0.92
C PHE A 67 -1.54 -10.10 -2.01
N SER A 68 -0.88 -9.71 -3.09
CA SER A 68 -1.49 -8.92 -4.16
C SER A 68 -2.57 -9.70 -4.91
N GLN A 69 -2.31 -10.97 -5.23
CA GLN A 69 -3.27 -11.87 -5.87
C GLN A 69 -4.55 -12.04 -5.06
N ASN A 70 -4.41 -12.17 -3.75
CA ASN A 70 -5.54 -12.43 -2.83
C ASN A 70 -6.18 -11.16 -2.25
N ALA A 71 -5.60 -9.97 -2.51
CA ALA A 71 -6.03 -8.73 -1.88
C ALA A 71 -7.51 -8.41 -2.12
N LYS A 72 -8.00 -8.59 -3.33
CA LYS A 72 -9.40 -8.32 -3.69
C LYS A 72 -10.37 -9.20 -2.90
N ASP A 73 -10.10 -10.48 -2.82
CA ASP A 73 -10.95 -11.46 -2.12
C ASP A 73 -10.86 -11.28 -0.60
N ASN A 74 -9.73 -10.78 -0.10
CA ASN A 74 -9.55 -10.38 1.30
C ASN A 74 -10.20 -9.03 1.65
N GLY A 75 -10.96 -8.42 0.74
CA GLY A 75 -11.77 -7.24 0.99
C GLY A 75 -11.01 -5.91 0.88
N PHE A 76 -9.84 -5.90 0.26
CA PHE A 76 -9.16 -4.67 -0.10
C PHE A 76 -9.77 -4.04 -1.36
N GLY A 77 -9.72 -2.71 -1.44
CA GLY A 77 -10.19 -1.95 -2.59
C GLY A 77 -9.07 -1.22 -3.33
N VAL A 78 -7.98 -0.96 -2.62
CA VAL A 78 -6.79 -0.28 -3.18
C VAL A 78 -5.55 -0.70 -2.40
N ILE A 79 -4.40 -0.67 -3.07
CA ILE A 79 -3.08 -0.90 -2.46
C ILE A 79 -2.27 0.38 -2.59
N ILE A 80 -1.69 0.85 -1.49
CA ILE A 80 -0.68 1.91 -1.46
C ILE A 80 0.66 1.24 -1.21
N ALA A 81 1.63 1.45 -2.08
CA ALA A 81 2.94 0.79 -2.04
C ALA A 81 4.07 1.81 -1.93
N ALA A 82 4.83 1.75 -0.85
CA ALA A 82 5.94 2.66 -0.57
C ALA A 82 7.29 1.94 -0.72
N ALA A 83 8.18 2.49 -1.51
CA ALA A 83 9.53 1.98 -1.68
C ALA A 83 10.51 3.09 -2.09
N GLY A 84 11.75 2.95 -1.66
CA GLY A 84 12.85 3.83 -2.04
C GLY A 84 13.83 3.18 -3.02
N LYS A 85 14.77 3.97 -3.54
CA LYS A 85 15.83 3.53 -4.45
C LYS A 85 15.26 2.86 -5.71
N ALA A 86 15.62 1.60 -5.97
CA ALA A 86 15.04 0.76 -7.02
C ALA A 86 13.60 0.34 -6.61
N ALA A 87 12.67 1.27 -6.65
CA ALA A 87 11.31 1.16 -6.12
C ALA A 87 10.39 0.34 -7.03
N HIS A 88 10.65 -0.95 -7.14
CA HIS A 88 9.87 -1.88 -7.99
C HIS A 88 8.59 -2.39 -7.31
N LEU A 89 8.41 -2.15 -6.00
CA LEU A 89 7.33 -2.76 -5.22
C LEU A 89 5.93 -2.45 -5.81
N ALA A 90 5.66 -1.21 -6.14
CA ALA A 90 4.35 -0.82 -6.69
C ALA A 90 4.05 -1.55 -8.01
N GLY A 91 5.02 -1.62 -8.91
CA GLY A 91 4.89 -2.32 -10.19
C GLY A 91 4.71 -3.83 -10.02
N VAL A 92 5.46 -4.44 -9.10
CA VAL A 92 5.32 -5.88 -8.78
C VAL A 92 3.94 -6.18 -8.21
N LEU A 93 3.46 -5.39 -7.26
CA LEU A 93 2.11 -5.57 -6.71
C LEU A 93 1.03 -5.39 -7.79
N ALA A 94 1.17 -4.36 -8.64
CA ALA A 94 0.23 -4.09 -9.72
C ALA A 94 0.17 -5.22 -10.75
N ALA A 95 1.28 -5.89 -11.01
CA ALA A 95 1.34 -7.03 -11.94
C ALA A 95 0.53 -8.26 -11.46
N HIS A 96 0.23 -8.35 -10.16
CA HIS A 96 -0.45 -9.49 -9.55
C HIS A 96 -1.88 -9.19 -9.10
N THR A 97 -2.45 -8.02 -9.37
CA THR A 97 -3.80 -7.66 -8.96
C THR A 97 -4.54 -6.82 -9.99
N THR A 98 -5.85 -6.84 -9.94
CA THR A 98 -6.71 -5.91 -10.70
C THR A 98 -7.13 -4.68 -9.87
N LEU A 99 -6.67 -4.58 -8.63
CA LEU A 99 -6.92 -3.42 -7.79
C LEU A 99 -6.04 -2.23 -8.23
N PRO A 100 -6.52 -0.99 -8.04
CA PRO A 100 -5.65 0.18 -8.18
C PRO A 100 -4.46 0.09 -7.22
N VAL A 101 -3.26 0.41 -7.72
CA VAL A 101 -2.04 0.49 -6.92
C VAL A 101 -1.47 1.91 -7.01
N ILE A 102 -1.26 2.54 -5.85
CA ILE A 102 -0.71 3.88 -5.73
C ILE A 102 0.72 3.75 -5.21
N GLY A 103 1.70 4.18 -5.99
CA GLY A 103 3.12 4.20 -5.58
C GLY A 103 3.47 5.43 -4.77
N ILE A 104 4.20 5.25 -3.67
CA ILE A 104 4.84 6.33 -2.90
C ILE A 104 6.36 6.20 -3.10
N PRO A 105 6.98 7.09 -3.87
CA PRO A 105 8.44 7.12 -4.00
C PRO A 105 9.06 7.66 -2.71
N ILE A 106 9.80 6.82 -2.01
CA ILE A 106 10.46 7.19 -0.75
C ILE A 106 11.79 7.86 -1.05
N LYS A 107 12.03 8.99 -0.39
CA LYS A 107 13.29 9.73 -0.43
C LYS A 107 14.46 8.84 0.01
N SER A 108 15.55 8.90 -0.72
CA SER A 108 16.80 8.21 -0.40
C SER A 108 18.00 9.17 -0.35
N SER A 109 19.09 8.71 0.22
CA SER A 109 20.35 9.49 0.27
C SER A 109 21.06 9.61 -1.08
N THR A 110 20.68 8.81 -2.08
CA THR A 110 21.38 8.76 -3.37
C THR A 110 20.92 9.86 -4.31
N PHE A 111 19.62 9.89 -4.66
CA PHE A 111 19.05 10.88 -5.59
C PHE A 111 17.80 11.54 -5.03
N ASP A 112 17.70 11.63 -3.72
CA ASP A 112 16.65 12.39 -3.00
C ASP A 112 15.21 11.96 -3.37
N GLY A 113 15.03 10.71 -3.79
CA GLY A 113 13.74 10.15 -4.19
C GLY A 113 13.47 10.17 -5.69
N LEU A 114 14.29 10.86 -6.50
CA LEU A 114 14.15 10.86 -7.96
C LEU A 114 14.37 9.46 -8.53
N ASP A 115 15.29 8.69 -7.98
CA ASP A 115 15.54 7.28 -8.29
C ASP A 115 14.28 6.43 -8.07
N ALA A 116 13.62 6.60 -6.94
CA ALA A 116 12.37 5.88 -6.62
C ALA A 116 11.22 6.29 -7.52
N LEU A 117 11.08 7.59 -7.81
CA LEU A 117 10.07 8.10 -8.73
C LEU A 117 10.27 7.52 -10.13
N LEU A 118 11.47 7.60 -10.68
CA LEU A 118 11.77 7.10 -12.03
C LEU A 118 11.61 5.58 -12.13
N ALA A 119 12.03 4.83 -11.10
CA ALA A 119 11.81 3.39 -11.05
C ALA A 119 10.32 2.99 -11.04
N THR A 120 9.45 3.86 -10.52
CA THR A 120 8.01 3.62 -10.46
C THR A 120 7.31 4.01 -11.77
N VAL A 121 7.65 5.19 -12.36
CA VAL A 121 6.88 5.73 -13.50
C VAL A 121 7.42 5.30 -14.87
N GLN A 122 8.63 4.76 -14.95
CA GLN A 122 9.24 4.29 -16.20
C GLN A 122 8.89 2.84 -16.56
N MET A 123 7.89 2.27 -15.94
CA MET A 123 7.35 0.98 -16.35
C MET A 123 6.52 1.13 -17.63
N PRO A 124 6.71 0.24 -18.62
CA PRO A 124 5.94 0.26 -19.87
C PRO A 124 4.45 -0.09 -19.64
#